data_89bc952ee2b8662d9c889500ecb7d506
#
_entry.id   89bc952ee2b8662d9c889500ecb7d506
#
_cell.length_a   1.000
_cell.length_b   1.000
_cell.length_c   1.000
_cell.angle_alpha   90.00
_cell.angle_beta   90.00
_cell.angle_gamma   90.00
#
_symmetry.space_group_name_H-M   'P 1'
#
loop_
_entity.id
_entity.type
_entity.pdbx_description
1 polymer ?
#
loop_
_entity_poly.entity_id
_entity_poly.type
_entity_poly.pdbx_seq_one_letter_code
_entity_poly.pdbx_strand_id
1 'polypeptide(L)'
;AVGKAAKEKGIKASPDFVGVDELRDLGKRYFVYLVDSYNPSDADLKKIYDADQGKYDIRHSVGGYVVGDFFDPTEADKENTKKSAEELKKTLTPENFAETAKKVSEDPGSKDQGGELGWVDSNTNFVPEFLEAIKSAQKGQIIGPVQTEFGSHIIYVEDVDSANPDKKKVSHILLLPKPSEASRKELVDRLDTLKKELEEKKVTWTDVIDQDKYKYEVKEVFKKIYENSAVPGIGFVEEANKKLFASKVDEVLSYEVNGGYFLMVKTAEVPYKKRTFEE
;
A
#
# COMPACT_ATOMS: atom_id res chain seq x y z
N ALA A 1 -27.88 -34.55 -0.57
CA ALA A 1 -27.14 -35.63 0.10
C ALA A 1 -26.88 -35.31 1.58
N VAL A 2 -26.14 -34.23 1.85
CA VAL A 2 -25.70 -33.86 3.23
C VAL A 2 -26.86 -33.58 4.17
N GLY A 3 -27.86 -32.82 3.74
CA GLY A 3 -29.07 -32.54 4.57
C GLY A 3 -29.86 -33.80 4.94
N LYS A 4 -29.93 -34.82 4.07
CA LYS A 4 -30.52 -36.11 4.37
C LYS A 4 -29.73 -36.86 5.43
N ALA A 5 -28.41 -36.93 5.27
CA ALA A 5 -27.51 -37.56 6.23
C ALA A 5 -27.57 -36.89 7.61
N ALA A 6 -27.65 -35.57 7.67
CA ALA A 6 -27.81 -34.82 8.90
C ALA A 6 -29.10 -35.19 9.63
N LYS A 7 -30.22 -35.24 8.91
CA LYS A 7 -31.54 -35.60 9.47
C LYS A 7 -31.57 -37.06 10.00
N GLU A 8 -30.94 -37.99 9.30
CA GLU A 8 -30.80 -39.38 9.74
C GLU A 8 -30.00 -39.51 11.05
N LYS A 9 -29.11 -38.56 11.35
CA LYS A 9 -28.36 -38.46 12.61
C LYS A 9 -29.04 -37.59 13.67
N GLY A 10 -30.29 -37.18 13.43
CA GLY A 10 -31.06 -36.34 14.37
C GLY A 10 -30.59 -34.88 14.48
N ILE A 11 -29.73 -34.44 13.57
CA ILE A 11 -29.23 -33.06 13.54
C ILE A 11 -30.33 -32.18 12.95
N LYS A 12 -30.68 -31.11 13.67
CA LYS A 12 -31.70 -30.14 13.26
C LYS A 12 -31.03 -28.81 12.90
N ALA A 13 -31.59 -28.13 11.90
CA ALA A 13 -31.20 -26.75 11.62
C ALA A 13 -31.66 -25.81 12.75
N SER A 14 -31.06 -24.64 12.82
CA SER A 14 -31.60 -23.58 13.67
C SER A 14 -33.00 -23.16 13.15
N PRO A 15 -33.98 -22.91 14.04
CA PRO A 15 -35.33 -22.50 13.65
C PRO A 15 -35.36 -21.17 12.87
N ASP A 16 -34.28 -20.40 12.91
CA ASP A 16 -34.12 -19.10 12.22
C ASP A 16 -33.86 -19.25 10.71
N PHE A 17 -33.55 -20.47 10.24
CA PHE A 17 -33.20 -20.73 8.85
C PHE A 17 -34.27 -21.55 8.13
N VAL A 18 -34.60 -21.16 6.89
CA VAL A 18 -35.55 -21.84 6.01
C VAL A 18 -34.97 -22.02 4.60
N GLY A 19 -35.44 -23.04 3.89
CA GLY A 19 -35.07 -23.26 2.49
C GLY A 19 -33.57 -23.56 2.28
N VAL A 20 -32.89 -22.78 1.45
CA VAL A 20 -31.49 -23.00 1.11
C VAL A 20 -30.57 -22.76 2.32
N ASP A 21 -30.91 -21.80 3.17
CA ASP A 21 -30.11 -21.48 4.36
C ASP A 21 -30.30 -22.56 5.44
N GLU A 22 -31.47 -23.20 5.53
CA GLU A 22 -31.65 -24.39 6.34
C GLU A 22 -30.71 -25.54 5.90
N LEU A 23 -30.60 -25.78 4.60
CA LEU A 23 -29.73 -26.82 4.08
C LEU A 23 -28.24 -26.51 4.33
N ARG A 24 -27.88 -25.24 4.27
CA ARG A 24 -26.51 -24.78 4.57
C ARG A 24 -26.17 -24.93 6.06
N ASP A 25 -27.09 -24.57 6.95
CA ASP A 25 -26.92 -24.73 8.39
C ASP A 25 -26.84 -26.21 8.78
N LEU A 26 -27.74 -27.04 8.25
CA LEU A 26 -27.67 -28.50 8.42
C LEU A 26 -26.30 -29.05 7.96
N GLY A 27 -25.77 -28.56 6.84
CA GLY A 27 -24.45 -28.96 6.33
C GLY A 27 -23.33 -28.66 7.32
N LYS A 28 -23.33 -27.44 7.88
CA LYS A 28 -22.36 -27.00 8.87
C LYS A 28 -22.43 -27.83 10.15
N ARG A 29 -23.63 -28.06 10.69
CA ARG A 29 -23.84 -28.84 11.90
C ARG A 29 -23.48 -30.31 11.71
N TYR A 30 -23.78 -30.88 10.53
CA TYR A 30 -23.38 -32.24 10.21
C TYR A 30 -21.86 -32.37 10.09
N PHE A 31 -21.18 -31.36 9.54
CA PHE A 31 -19.71 -31.34 9.52
C PHE A 31 -19.11 -31.31 10.94
N VAL A 32 -19.63 -30.45 11.82
CA VAL A 32 -19.21 -30.41 13.23
C VAL A 32 -19.46 -31.76 13.90
N TYR A 33 -20.64 -32.37 13.70
CA TYR A 33 -20.94 -33.71 14.22
C TYR A 33 -19.93 -34.76 13.72
N LEU A 34 -19.57 -34.73 12.43
CA LEU A 34 -18.59 -35.66 11.88
C LEU A 34 -17.21 -35.46 12.52
N VAL A 35 -16.78 -34.20 12.72
CA VAL A 35 -15.51 -33.87 13.38
C VAL A 35 -15.52 -34.36 14.84
N ASP A 36 -16.59 -34.06 15.59
CA ASP A 36 -16.71 -34.41 17.00
C ASP A 36 -16.87 -35.95 17.22
N SER A 37 -17.47 -36.64 16.24
CA SER A 37 -17.63 -38.09 16.28
C SER A 37 -16.43 -38.87 15.69
N TYR A 38 -15.52 -38.16 15.03
CA TYR A 38 -14.31 -38.79 14.49
C TYR A 38 -13.31 -39.01 15.60
N ASN A 39 -13.08 -40.30 15.95
CA ASN A 39 -12.10 -40.69 16.92
C ASN A 39 -11.07 -41.62 16.24
N PRO A 40 -10.05 -41.04 15.57
CA PRO A 40 -9.07 -41.79 14.83
C PRO A 40 -8.19 -42.63 15.82
N SER A 41 -7.79 -43.81 15.39
CA SER A 41 -6.76 -44.56 16.13
C SER A 41 -5.39 -43.91 15.98
N ASP A 42 -4.45 -44.16 16.90
CA ASP A 42 -3.06 -43.70 16.79
C ASP A 42 -2.43 -44.14 15.47
N ALA A 43 -2.81 -45.31 14.96
CA ALA A 43 -2.35 -45.79 13.66
C ALA A 43 -2.85 -44.96 12.50
N ASP A 44 -4.11 -44.45 12.54
CA ASP A 44 -4.67 -43.55 11.52
C ASP A 44 -4.00 -42.18 11.59
N LEU A 45 -3.82 -41.65 12.81
CA LEU A 45 -3.12 -40.38 13.04
C LEU A 45 -1.68 -40.43 12.56
N LYS A 46 -0.97 -41.53 12.89
CA LYS A 46 0.40 -41.76 12.44
C LYS A 46 0.50 -41.83 10.90
N LYS A 47 -0.44 -42.49 10.25
CA LYS A 47 -0.50 -42.55 8.78
C LYS A 47 -0.67 -41.16 8.14
N ILE A 48 -1.51 -40.32 8.73
CA ILE A 48 -1.69 -38.93 8.29
C ILE A 48 -0.41 -38.11 8.48
N TYR A 49 0.23 -38.25 9.65
CA TYR A 49 1.50 -37.63 9.96
C TYR A 49 2.61 -38.03 8.98
N ASP A 50 2.77 -39.35 8.78
CA ASP A 50 3.81 -39.91 7.89
C ASP A 50 3.62 -39.48 6.43
N ALA A 51 2.40 -39.20 6.01
CA ALA A 51 2.11 -38.72 4.66
C ALA A 51 2.62 -37.28 4.39
N ASP A 52 2.68 -36.40 5.40
CA ASP A 52 3.17 -35.02 5.27
C ASP A 52 3.72 -34.51 6.62
N GLN A 53 4.86 -35.03 7.03
CA GLN A 53 5.50 -34.68 8.30
C GLN A 53 5.81 -33.19 8.43
N GLY A 54 6.26 -32.56 7.33
CA GLY A 54 6.62 -31.13 7.31
C GLY A 54 5.46 -30.20 7.65
N LYS A 55 4.21 -30.64 7.47
CA LYS A 55 3.02 -29.87 7.83
C LYS A 55 2.89 -29.62 9.33
N TYR A 56 3.46 -30.48 10.16
CA TYR A 56 3.36 -30.43 11.61
C TYR A 56 4.57 -29.77 12.27
N ASP A 57 5.61 -29.48 11.50
CA ASP A 57 6.80 -28.81 12.00
C ASP A 57 6.48 -27.38 12.50
N ILE A 58 7.18 -26.98 13.56
CA ILE A 58 7.17 -25.58 13.98
C ILE A 58 8.07 -24.80 13.03
N ARG A 59 7.46 -23.96 12.20
CA ARG A 59 8.21 -23.11 11.27
C ARG A 59 8.91 -21.98 12.01
N HIS A 60 10.13 -21.66 11.59
CA HIS A 60 10.86 -20.50 12.08
C HIS A 60 10.02 -19.23 11.89
N SER A 61 9.81 -18.50 12.95
CA SER A 61 9.02 -17.28 12.93
C SER A 61 9.50 -16.28 13.97
N VAL A 62 9.27 -15.00 13.69
CA VAL A 62 9.64 -13.89 14.58
C VAL A 62 8.45 -12.97 14.82
N GLY A 63 8.44 -12.33 16.00
CA GLY A 63 7.54 -11.25 16.35
C GLY A 63 8.33 -9.97 16.62
N GLY A 64 7.71 -8.80 16.47
CA GLY A 64 8.41 -7.54 16.66
C GLY A 64 7.62 -6.31 16.23
N TYR A 65 8.34 -5.25 15.91
CA TYR A 65 7.80 -3.95 15.53
C TYR A 65 8.46 -3.43 14.26
N VAL A 66 7.68 -2.64 13.50
CA VAL A 66 8.15 -1.82 12.38
C VAL A 66 7.59 -0.41 12.55
N VAL A 67 8.43 0.58 12.33
CA VAL A 67 8.03 1.99 12.30
C VAL A 67 8.83 2.73 11.22
N GLY A 68 8.18 3.65 10.53
CA GLY A 68 8.83 4.48 9.51
C GLY A 68 7.85 5.15 8.59
N ASP A 69 8.41 5.79 7.57
CA ASP A 69 7.63 6.48 6.54
C ASP A 69 8.20 6.18 5.15
N PHE A 70 7.35 6.39 4.14
CA PHE A 70 7.79 6.50 2.77
C PHE A 70 8.42 7.88 2.51
N PHE A 71 9.23 7.98 1.46
CA PHE A 71 9.79 9.24 1.01
C PHE A 71 8.73 9.98 0.17
N ASP A 72 7.73 10.53 0.85
CA ASP A 72 6.72 11.32 0.19
C ASP A 72 7.18 12.77 -0.02
N PRO A 73 6.70 13.43 -1.10
CA PRO A 73 6.97 14.83 -1.32
C PRO A 73 6.39 15.69 -0.18
N THR A 74 7.24 16.50 0.44
CA THR A 74 6.83 17.49 1.43
C THR A 74 6.11 18.67 0.78
N GLU A 75 5.48 19.54 1.57
CA GLU A 75 4.92 20.81 1.06
C GLU A 75 5.99 21.69 0.40
N ALA A 76 7.22 21.65 0.90
CA ALA A 76 8.35 22.35 0.25
C ALA A 76 8.67 21.75 -1.12
N ASP A 77 8.59 20.44 -1.30
CA ASP A 77 8.81 19.78 -2.59
C ASP A 77 7.68 20.10 -3.57
N LYS A 78 6.42 20.14 -3.11
CA LYS A 78 5.27 20.57 -3.91
C LYS A 78 5.41 22.03 -4.37
N GLU A 79 5.82 22.93 -3.47
CA GLU A 79 6.05 24.33 -3.80
C GLU A 79 7.24 24.51 -4.79
N ASN A 80 8.30 23.72 -4.66
CA ASN A 80 9.41 23.71 -5.61
C ASN A 80 8.96 23.22 -6.99
N THR A 81 8.10 22.19 -7.04
CA THR A 81 7.52 21.70 -8.30
C THR A 81 6.64 22.78 -8.95
N LYS A 82 5.83 23.49 -8.16
CA LYS A 82 5.04 24.61 -8.63
C LYS A 82 5.91 25.72 -9.22
N LYS A 83 6.98 26.14 -8.53
CA LYS A 83 7.95 27.12 -9.06
C LYS A 83 8.58 26.65 -10.36
N SER A 84 8.96 25.38 -10.44
CA SER A 84 9.49 24.79 -11.69
C SER A 84 8.48 24.86 -12.82
N ALA A 85 7.20 24.61 -12.55
CA ALA A 85 6.13 24.77 -13.52
C ALA A 85 5.92 26.23 -13.93
N GLU A 86 6.02 27.18 -13.00
CA GLU A 86 5.94 28.62 -13.30
C GLU A 86 7.09 29.07 -14.23
N GLU A 87 8.32 28.63 -13.96
CA GLU A 87 9.45 28.95 -14.82
C GLU A 87 9.32 28.28 -16.20
N LEU A 88 8.93 27.00 -16.24
CA LEU A 88 8.70 26.30 -17.50
C LEU A 88 7.64 27.03 -18.34
N LYS A 89 6.51 27.43 -17.72
CA LYS A 89 5.42 28.14 -18.40
C LYS A 89 5.89 29.42 -19.11
N LYS A 90 6.83 30.17 -18.56
CA LYS A 90 7.40 31.39 -19.17
C LYS A 90 8.08 31.12 -20.50
N THR A 91 8.55 29.89 -20.73
CA THR A 91 9.24 29.50 -21.97
C THR A 91 8.33 28.84 -23.00
N LEU A 92 7.07 28.58 -22.65
CA LEU A 92 6.14 27.88 -23.50
C LEU A 92 5.42 28.84 -24.47
N THR A 93 5.29 28.36 -25.70
CA THR A 93 4.43 28.94 -26.75
C THR A 93 3.56 27.85 -27.34
N PRO A 94 2.47 28.19 -28.06
CA PRO A 94 1.66 27.17 -28.74
C PRO A 94 2.48 26.23 -29.63
N GLU A 95 3.50 26.78 -30.32
CA GLU A 95 4.33 26.04 -31.29
C GLU A 95 5.28 25.04 -30.62
N ASN A 96 5.78 25.34 -29.42
CA ASN A 96 6.73 24.45 -28.73
C ASN A 96 6.07 23.57 -27.66
N PHE A 97 4.78 23.74 -27.37
CA PHE A 97 4.10 23.08 -26.25
C PHE A 97 4.16 21.55 -26.36
N ALA A 98 3.76 20.99 -27.49
CA ALA A 98 3.71 19.55 -27.71
C ALA A 98 5.09 18.88 -27.61
N GLU A 99 6.13 19.49 -28.19
CA GLU A 99 7.50 18.99 -28.10
C GLU A 99 8.06 19.09 -26.68
N THR A 100 7.69 20.14 -25.96
CA THR A 100 8.07 20.28 -24.54
C THR A 100 7.34 19.26 -23.68
N ALA A 101 6.05 19.03 -23.91
CA ALA A 101 5.27 18.00 -23.21
C ALA A 101 5.88 16.62 -23.37
N LYS A 102 6.27 16.22 -24.60
CA LYS A 102 6.97 14.94 -24.85
C LYS A 102 8.26 14.79 -24.05
N LYS A 103 8.97 15.89 -23.82
CA LYS A 103 10.27 15.87 -23.11
C LYS A 103 10.10 15.85 -21.61
N VAL A 104 9.23 16.68 -21.04
CA VAL A 104 9.22 16.96 -19.61
C VAL A 104 7.93 16.56 -18.88
N SER A 105 6.82 16.30 -19.59
CA SER A 105 5.61 15.85 -18.92
C SER A 105 5.81 14.50 -18.25
N GLU A 106 5.25 14.34 -17.08
CA GLU A 106 5.27 13.12 -16.29
C GLU A 106 3.91 12.40 -16.30
N ASP A 107 2.96 12.89 -17.13
CA ASP A 107 1.71 12.17 -17.37
C ASP A 107 1.91 11.04 -18.40
N PRO A 108 1.85 9.76 -17.97
CA PRO A 108 2.05 8.62 -18.87
C PRO A 108 0.93 8.47 -19.90
N GLY A 109 -0.25 9.09 -19.65
CA GLY A 109 -1.41 8.98 -20.51
C GLY A 109 -1.33 9.87 -21.76
N SER A 110 -0.67 11.03 -21.67
CA SER A 110 -0.65 12.02 -22.77
C SER A 110 0.75 12.47 -23.21
N LYS A 111 1.78 12.20 -22.43
CA LYS A 111 3.16 12.64 -22.71
C LYS A 111 3.60 12.36 -24.15
N ASP A 112 3.47 11.14 -24.62
CA ASP A 112 3.95 10.71 -25.93
C ASP A 112 3.14 11.32 -27.08
N GLN A 113 1.91 11.75 -26.80
CA GLN A 113 1.04 12.50 -27.72
C GLN A 113 1.20 14.03 -27.59
N GLY A 114 2.28 14.51 -26.94
CA GLY A 114 2.52 15.94 -26.77
C GLY A 114 1.62 16.59 -25.72
N GLY A 115 1.09 15.79 -24.80
CA GLY A 115 0.20 16.25 -23.74
C GLY A 115 -1.27 16.33 -24.13
N GLU A 116 -1.68 15.86 -25.33
CA GLU A 116 -3.04 15.99 -25.83
C GLU A 116 -4.05 15.22 -24.96
N LEU A 117 -5.09 15.92 -24.47
CA LEU A 117 -6.21 15.37 -23.72
C LEU A 117 -7.51 15.37 -24.53
N GLY A 118 -7.49 16.02 -25.69
CA GLY A 118 -8.66 16.15 -26.54
C GLY A 118 -9.69 17.17 -26.05
N TRP A 119 -10.95 16.93 -26.36
CA TRP A 119 -12.06 17.80 -25.96
C TRP A 119 -12.52 17.51 -24.53
N VAL A 120 -12.48 18.53 -23.69
CA VAL A 120 -12.82 18.48 -22.26
C VAL A 120 -13.94 19.50 -21.98
N ASP A 121 -14.91 19.09 -21.17
CA ASP A 121 -15.98 19.93 -20.63
C ASP A 121 -16.27 19.60 -19.17
N SER A 122 -17.26 20.25 -18.56
CA SER A 122 -17.64 20.05 -17.16
C SER A 122 -18.12 18.62 -16.82
N ASN A 123 -18.43 17.78 -17.81
CA ASN A 123 -18.86 16.40 -17.63
C ASN A 123 -17.71 15.41 -17.83
N THR A 124 -16.54 15.88 -18.23
CA THR A 124 -15.35 15.05 -18.40
C THR A 124 -14.80 14.68 -17.03
N ASN A 125 -14.37 13.44 -16.85
CA ASN A 125 -13.86 12.93 -15.58
C ASN A 125 -12.44 13.43 -15.28
N PHE A 126 -12.31 14.73 -15.00
CA PHE A 126 -11.10 15.40 -14.52
C PHE A 126 -11.34 15.98 -13.13
N VAL A 127 -10.25 16.21 -12.39
CA VAL A 127 -10.33 16.83 -11.06
C VAL A 127 -10.89 18.26 -11.12
N PRO A 128 -11.65 18.68 -10.10
CA PRO A 128 -12.34 19.97 -10.11
C PRO A 128 -11.43 21.16 -10.37
N GLU A 129 -10.22 21.15 -9.83
CA GLU A 129 -9.24 22.23 -9.98
C GLU A 129 -8.82 22.41 -11.44
N PHE A 130 -8.68 21.32 -12.19
CA PHE A 130 -8.34 21.33 -13.60
C PHE A 130 -9.51 21.92 -14.43
N LEU A 131 -10.73 21.44 -14.19
CA LEU A 131 -11.93 21.90 -14.88
C LEU A 131 -12.20 23.38 -14.63
N GLU A 132 -12.06 23.84 -13.38
CA GLU A 132 -12.27 25.25 -13.04
C GLU A 132 -11.21 26.15 -13.70
N ALA A 133 -9.96 25.69 -13.77
CA ALA A 133 -8.90 26.46 -14.43
C ALA A 133 -9.15 26.69 -15.94
N ILE A 134 -9.68 25.70 -16.63
CA ILE A 134 -9.96 25.84 -18.07
C ILE A 134 -11.26 26.59 -18.38
N LYS A 135 -12.18 26.71 -17.42
CA LYS A 135 -13.53 27.23 -17.61
C LYS A 135 -13.56 28.60 -18.31
N SER A 136 -12.73 29.53 -17.84
CA SER A 136 -12.66 30.91 -18.41
C SER A 136 -11.56 31.07 -19.45
N ALA A 137 -10.77 30.02 -19.73
CA ALA A 137 -9.64 30.13 -20.63
C ALA A 137 -10.08 30.21 -22.09
N GLN A 138 -9.31 30.95 -22.87
CA GLN A 138 -9.58 31.23 -24.28
C GLN A 138 -8.64 30.43 -25.19
N LYS A 139 -9.03 30.25 -26.45
CA LYS A 139 -8.19 29.65 -27.48
C LYS A 139 -6.82 30.34 -27.56
N GLY A 140 -5.77 29.52 -27.61
CA GLY A 140 -4.36 29.96 -27.68
C GLY A 140 -3.73 30.24 -26.32
N GLN A 141 -4.47 30.23 -25.23
CA GLN A 141 -3.92 30.50 -23.91
C GLN A 141 -3.19 29.32 -23.34
N ILE A 142 -2.06 29.60 -22.67
CA ILE A 142 -1.32 28.67 -21.80
C ILE A 142 -1.53 29.15 -20.36
N ILE A 143 -2.26 28.35 -19.58
CA ILE A 143 -2.67 28.67 -18.21
C ILE A 143 -1.96 27.78 -17.19
N GLY A 144 -2.08 28.11 -15.93
CA GLY A 144 -1.45 27.38 -14.82
C GLY A 144 -0.20 28.12 -14.27
N PRO A 145 0.62 27.45 -13.42
CA PRO A 145 0.40 26.09 -13.00
C PRO A 145 -0.87 25.90 -12.14
N VAL A 146 -1.64 24.88 -12.46
CA VAL A 146 -2.80 24.43 -11.68
C VAL A 146 -2.36 23.31 -10.76
N GLN A 147 -2.59 23.49 -9.46
CA GLN A 147 -2.26 22.47 -8.48
C GLN A 147 -3.42 21.49 -8.32
N THR A 148 -3.12 20.20 -8.36
CA THR A 148 -4.06 19.11 -8.07
C THR A 148 -3.40 18.08 -7.15
N GLU A 149 -4.12 17.07 -6.74
CA GLU A 149 -3.54 15.93 -5.99
C GLU A 149 -2.43 15.20 -6.78
N PHE A 150 -2.44 15.26 -8.11
CA PHE A 150 -1.42 14.63 -8.95
C PHE A 150 -0.16 15.48 -9.10
N GLY A 151 -0.23 16.81 -8.94
CA GLY A 151 0.92 17.70 -9.12
C GLY A 151 0.56 19.04 -9.76
N SER A 152 1.53 19.60 -10.48
CA SER A 152 1.43 20.92 -11.12
C SER A 152 1.17 20.77 -12.61
N HIS A 153 0.02 21.26 -13.08
CA HIS A 153 -0.37 21.22 -14.49
C HIS A 153 -0.18 22.57 -15.18
N ILE A 154 0.48 22.55 -16.34
CA ILE A 154 0.44 23.67 -17.30
C ILE A 154 -0.46 23.22 -18.43
N ILE A 155 -1.48 24.03 -18.77
CA ILE A 155 -2.54 23.64 -19.72
C ILE A 155 -2.51 24.59 -20.89
N TYR A 156 -2.50 24.05 -22.10
CA TYR A 156 -2.67 24.80 -23.35
C TYR A 156 -4.07 24.56 -23.91
N VAL A 157 -4.81 25.64 -24.14
CA VAL A 157 -6.14 25.61 -24.77
C VAL A 157 -5.95 25.74 -26.27
N GLU A 158 -6.00 24.62 -26.98
CA GLU A 158 -5.81 24.58 -28.43
C GLU A 158 -6.99 25.17 -29.19
N ASP A 159 -8.21 24.85 -28.72
CA ASP A 159 -9.44 25.32 -29.35
C ASP A 159 -10.60 25.41 -28.35
N VAL A 160 -11.63 26.17 -28.72
CA VAL A 160 -12.88 26.31 -27.97
C VAL A 160 -14.02 26.03 -28.94
N ASP A 161 -14.95 25.15 -28.56
CA ASP A 161 -16.11 24.84 -29.39
C ASP A 161 -17.02 26.06 -29.51
N SER A 162 -17.29 26.49 -30.74
CA SER A 162 -18.09 27.67 -31.00
C SER A 162 -19.56 27.48 -30.61
N ALA A 163 -20.06 26.27 -30.61
CA ALA A 163 -21.44 25.94 -30.22
C ALA A 163 -21.59 25.72 -28.71
N ASN A 164 -20.51 25.30 -28.04
CA ASN A 164 -20.46 25.06 -26.60
C ASN A 164 -19.15 25.60 -26.01
N PRO A 165 -19.10 26.88 -25.55
CA PRO A 165 -17.88 27.50 -25.03
C PRO A 165 -17.29 26.81 -23.79
N ASP A 166 -18.05 25.95 -23.08
CA ASP A 166 -17.53 25.17 -21.98
C ASP A 166 -16.65 24.01 -22.47
N LYS A 167 -16.81 23.58 -23.73
CA LYS A 167 -16.05 22.51 -24.34
C LYS A 167 -14.78 23.06 -25.01
N LYS A 168 -13.63 22.58 -24.53
CA LYS A 168 -12.29 23.02 -24.94
C LYS A 168 -11.42 21.87 -25.37
N LYS A 169 -10.66 22.05 -26.44
CA LYS A 169 -9.59 21.12 -26.80
C LYS A 169 -8.34 21.56 -26.08
N VAL A 170 -7.77 20.66 -25.26
CA VAL A 170 -6.65 21.01 -24.41
C VAL A 170 -5.52 19.99 -24.50
N SER A 171 -4.31 20.50 -24.28
CA SER A 171 -3.12 19.71 -23.98
C SER A 171 -2.56 20.14 -22.63
N HIS A 172 -1.85 19.26 -21.93
CA HIS A 172 -1.22 19.60 -20.66
C HIS A 172 0.20 19.07 -20.51
N ILE A 173 0.94 19.68 -19.62
CA ILE A 173 2.20 19.21 -19.06
C ILE A 173 1.97 19.00 -17.57
N LEU A 174 2.19 17.79 -17.07
CA LEU A 174 2.15 17.47 -15.66
C LEU A 174 3.57 17.36 -15.11
N LEU A 175 3.85 18.05 -14.02
CA LEU A 175 5.05 17.88 -13.21
C LEU A 175 4.66 17.30 -11.85
N LEU A 176 5.17 16.10 -11.55
CA LEU A 176 4.92 15.41 -10.28
C LEU A 176 5.87 15.94 -9.20
N PRO A 177 5.38 16.25 -8.00
CA PRO A 177 6.27 16.52 -6.88
C PRO A 177 7.07 15.26 -6.52
N LYS A 178 8.35 15.42 -6.28
CA LYS A 178 9.25 14.33 -5.87
C LYS A 178 9.96 14.71 -4.59
N PRO A 179 10.16 13.75 -3.68
CA PRO A 179 10.92 14.02 -2.47
C PRO A 179 12.35 14.44 -2.83
N SER A 180 12.77 15.61 -2.38
CA SER A 180 14.10 16.12 -2.54
C SER A 180 15.10 15.35 -1.67
N GLU A 181 16.40 15.48 -1.95
CA GLU A 181 17.44 14.94 -1.07
C GLU A 181 17.35 15.49 0.36
N ALA A 182 16.95 16.75 0.50
CA ALA A 182 16.73 17.38 1.80
C ALA A 182 15.59 16.71 2.58
N SER A 183 14.45 16.48 1.93
CA SER A 183 13.29 15.82 2.53
C SER A 183 13.59 14.36 2.91
N ARG A 184 14.31 13.64 2.03
CA ARG A 184 14.78 12.28 2.33
C ARG A 184 15.70 12.26 3.54
N LYS A 185 16.68 13.18 3.57
CA LYS A 185 17.60 13.31 4.69
C LYS A 185 16.88 13.64 6.00
N GLU A 186 15.92 14.52 5.98
CA GLU A 186 15.12 14.88 7.17
C GLU A 186 14.43 13.65 7.78
N LEU A 187 13.81 12.80 6.94
CA LEU A 187 13.19 11.55 7.39
C LEU A 187 14.24 10.60 8.00
N VAL A 188 15.35 10.40 7.31
CA VAL A 188 16.44 9.53 7.79
C VAL A 188 16.98 10.03 9.12
N ASP A 189 17.32 11.32 9.25
CA ASP A 189 17.85 11.91 10.48
C ASP A 189 16.85 11.78 11.65
N ARG A 190 15.54 11.93 11.38
CA ARG A 190 14.48 11.77 12.37
C ARG A 190 14.40 10.33 12.88
N LEU A 191 14.43 9.35 11.97
CA LEU A 191 14.38 7.94 12.34
C LEU A 191 15.70 7.45 12.96
N ASP A 192 16.84 7.92 12.52
CA ASP A 192 18.12 7.61 13.17
C ASP A 192 18.21 8.19 14.60
N THR A 193 17.57 9.33 14.84
CA THR A 193 17.42 9.88 16.20
C THR A 193 16.54 8.97 17.04
N LEU A 194 15.39 8.55 16.53
CA LEU A 194 14.50 7.60 17.20
C LEU A 194 15.20 6.25 17.47
N LYS A 195 15.99 5.76 16.51
CA LYS A 195 16.79 4.55 16.68
C LYS A 195 17.70 4.64 17.91
N LYS A 196 18.44 5.75 18.05
CA LYS A 196 19.30 5.98 19.21
C LYS A 196 18.52 6.02 20.53
N GLU A 197 17.35 6.68 20.53
CA GLU A 197 16.49 6.73 21.71
C GLU A 197 15.97 5.34 22.11
N LEU A 198 15.62 4.49 21.14
CA LEU A 198 15.22 3.10 21.36
C LEU A 198 16.39 2.24 21.87
N GLU A 199 17.57 2.35 21.27
CA GLU A 199 18.78 1.63 21.69
C GLU A 199 19.23 2.03 23.11
N GLU A 200 19.10 3.31 23.45
CA GLU A 200 19.41 3.87 24.78
C GLU A 200 18.26 3.64 25.78
N LYS A 201 17.14 3.03 25.37
CA LYS A 201 15.94 2.78 26.18
C LYS A 201 15.30 4.04 26.77
N LYS A 202 15.48 5.20 26.10
CA LYS A 202 14.83 6.46 26.46
C LYS A 202 13.34 6.45 26.10
N VAL A 203 13.00 5.70 25.06
CA VAL A 203 11.63 5.42 24.62
C VAL A 203 11.48 3.93 24.38
N THR A 204 10.26 3.42 24.46
CA THR A 204 9.96 2.03 24.14
C THR A 204 9.25 1.92 22.78
N TRP A 205 9.28 0.75 22.17
CA TRP A 205 8.53 0.48 20.94
C TRP A 205 7.03 0.69 21.14
N THR A 206 6.50 0.33 22.32
CA THR A 206 5.09 0.55 22.67
C THR A 206 4.78 2.05 22.72
N ASP A 207 5.67 2.88 23.28
CA ASP A 207 5.49 4.34 23.27
C ASP A 207 5.40 4.89 21.84
N VAL A 208 6.25 4.39 20.93
CA VAL A 208 6.27 4.84 19.53
C VAL A 208 4.99 4.43 18.80
N ILE A 209 4.51 3.20 19.05
CA ILE A 209 3.28 2.68 18.42
C ILE A 209 2.04 3.42 18.93
N ASP A 210 1.92 3.59 20.24
CA ASP A 210 0.67 4.01 20.88
C ASP A 210 0.52 5.54 21.03
N GLN A 211 1.64 6.30 20.99
CA GLN A 211 1.56 7.76 21.22
C GLN A 211 1.43 8.53 19.90
N ASP A 212 0.48 9.45 19.85
CA ASP A 212 0.21 10.32 18.69
C ASP A 212 1.34 11.29 18.33
N LYS A 213 2.26 11.56 19.26
CA LYS A 213 3.42 12.42 18.98
C LYS A 213 4.36 11.83 17.93
N TYR A 214 4.39 10.49 17.82
CA TYR A 214 5.15 9.77 16.80
C TYR A 214 4.29 9.57 15.55
N LYS A 215 4.32 10.56 14.66
CA LYS A 215 3.55 10.56 13.42
C LYS A 215 4.35 9.87 12.32
N TYR A 216 4.26 8.56 12.28
CA TYR A 216 4.79 7.73 11.19
C TYR A 216 3.63 7.04 10.49
N GLU A 217 3.71 6.92 9.17
CA GLU A 217 2.69 6.24 8.35
C GLU A 217 2.64 4.75 8.66
N VAL A 218 3.81 4.14 8.82
CA VAL A 218 3.91 2.72 9.21
C VAL A 218 4.24 2.64 10.70
N LYS A 219 3.32 2.07 11.46
CA LYS A 219 3.44 1.76 12.89
C LYS A 219 2.81 0.39 13.11
N GLU A 220 3.59 -0.68 12.91
CA GLU A 220 3.09 -2.04 12.91
C GLU A 220 3.66 -2.91 14.02
N VAL A 221 2.80 -3.70 14.63
CA VAL A 221 3.15 -4.77 15.57
C VAL A 221 2.86 -6.10 14.90
N PHE A 222 3.87 -6.94 14.77
CA PHE A 222 3.67 -8.28 14.24
C PHE A 222 3.97 -9.34 15.30
N LYS A 223 3.00 -10.22 15.53
CA LYS A 223 3.15 -11.32 16.49
C LYS A 223 3.88 -12.50 15.90
N LYS A 224 3.75 -12.71 14.59
CA LYS A 224 4.33 -13.86 13.90
C LYS A 224 4.43 -13.62 12.41
N ILE A 225 5.65 -13.56 11.91
CA ILE A 225 5.95 -13.64 10.48
C ILE A 225 6.94 -14.78 10.26
N TYR A 226 6.99 -15.30 9.03
CA TYR A 226 7.87 -16.41 8.65
C TYR A 226 8.97 -15.91 7.72
N GLU A 227 10.05 -16.70 7.61
CA GLU A 227 11.03 -16.49 6.56
C GLU A 227 10.36 -16.43 5.18
N ASN A 228 10.87 -15.55 4.34
CA ASN A 228 10.34 -15.30 2.99
C ASN A 228 8.86 -14.88 2.95
N SER A 229 8.34 -14.27 4.02
CA SER A 229 7.05 -13.61 4.01
C SER A 229 7.17 -12.09 4.04
N ALA A 230 6.08 -11.39 3.71
CA ALA A 230 6.04 -9.93 3.80
C ALA A 230 6.27 -9.45 5.24
N VAL A 231 6.98 -8.33 5.39
CA VAL A 231 7.07 -7.58 6.63
C VAL A 231 5.90 -6.61 6.68
N PRO A 232 5.09 -6.60 7.75
CA PRO A 232 3.94 -5.70 7.85
C PRO A 232 4.34 -4.24 7.62
N GLY A 233 3.49 -3.50 6.91
CA GLY A 233 3.71 -2.10 6.54
C GLY A 233 4.75 -1.85 5.44
N ILE A 234 5.72 -2.76 5.23
CA ILE A 234 6.77 -2.62 4.22
C ILE A 234 6.50 -3.47 2.97
N GLY A 235 5.78 -4.60 3.14
CA GLY A 235 5.54 -5.55 2.07
C GLY A 235 6.63 -6.63 1.95
N PHE A 236 6.68 -7.31 0.79
CA PHE A 236 7.66 -8.36 0.55
C PHE A 236 8.98 -7.76 0.07
N VAL A 237 9.98 -7.78 0.93
CA VAL A 237 11.37 -7.40 0.62
C VAL A 237 12.29 -8.46 1.21
N GLU A 238 12.79 -9.32 0.34
CA GLU A 238 13.58 -10.50 0.71
C GLU A 238 14.78 -10.14 1.61
N GLU A 239 15.49 -9.08 1.27
CA GLU A 239 16.68 -8.66 2.03
C GLU A 239 16.34 -8.12 3.42
N ALA A 240 15.25 -7.33 3.55
CA ALA A 240 14.77 -6.85 4.84
C ALA A 240 14.31 -8.01 5.74
N ASN A 241 13.59 -8.98 5.16
CA ASN A 241 13.17 -10.18 5.85
C ASN A 241 14.39 -10.98 6.34
N LYS A 242 15.37 -11.25 5.45
CA LYS A 242 16.60 -11.97 5.82
C LYS A 242 17.37 -11.28 6.95
N LYS A 243 17.52 -9.96 6.89
CA LYS A 243 18.19 -9.19 7.95
C LYS A 243 17.44 -9.28 9.28
N LEU A 244 16.11 -9.15 9.26
CA LEU A 244 15.28 -9.26 10.45
C LEU A 244 15.43 -10.65 11.11
N PHE A 245 15.43 -11.73 10.32
CA PHE A 245 15.61 -13.07 10.85
C PHE A 245 17.03 -13.33 11.35
N ALA A 246 18.04 -12.76 10.71
CA ALA A 246 19.45 -12.90 11.12
C ALA A 246 19.84 -12.01 12.32
N SER A 247 19.07 -10.96 12.64
CA SER A 247 19.36 -10.05 13.75
C SER A 247 19.26 -10.76 15.11
N LYS A 248 19.82 -10.15 16.14
CA LYS A 248 19.57 -10.56 17.53
C LYS A 248 18.21 -10.05 17.99
N VAL A 249 17.65 -10.70 19.00
CA VAL A 249 16.47 -10.17 19.70
C VAL A 249 16.85 -8.80 20.29
N ASP A 250 15.93 -7.84 20.17
CA ASP A 250 16.06 -6.43 20.58
C ASP A 250 17.13 -5.60 19.83
N GLU A 251 17.71 -6.12 18.77
CA GLU A 251 18.59 -5.36 17.88
C GLU A 251 17.74 -4.47 16.94
N VAL A 252 17.93 -3.15 17.03
CA VAL A 252 17.21 -2.18 16.20
C VAL A 252 17.89 -2.06 14.84
N LEU A 253 17.20 -2.50 13.81
CA LEU A 253 17.63 -2.41 12.42
C LEU A 253 17.07 -1.14 11.79
N SER A 254 17.86 -0.47 10.95
CA SER A 254 17.39 0.55 10.02
C SER A 254 17.49 0.05 8.58
N TYR A 255 16.51 0.40 7.76
CA TYR A 255 16.42 -0.14 6.42
C TYR A 255 15.73 0.81 5.44
N GLU A 256 16.41 1.12 4.34
CA GLU A 256 15.80 1.86 3.23
C GLU A 256 15.28 0.86 2.19
N VAL A 257 14.01 0.91 1.92
CA VAL A 257 13.35 -0.04 1.02
C VAL A 257 12.02 0.50 0.49
N ASN A 258 11.68 0.12 -0.75
CA ASN A 258 10.43 0.50 -1.41
C ASN A 258 10.12 2.00 -1.36
N GLY A 259 11.17 2.83 -1.45
CA GLY A 259 11.00 4.28 -1.41
C GLY A 259 10.68 4.85 -0.03
N GLY A 260 11.06 4.17 1.05
CA GLY A 260 10.88 4.61 2.43
C GLY A 260 12.07 4.26 3.31
N TYR A 261 12.07 4.76 4.55
CA TYR A 261 13.06 4.45 5.58
C TYR A 261 12.36 3.96 6.84
N PHE A 262 12.79 2.80 7.35
CA PHE A 262 12.09 2.08 8.41
C PHE A 262 13.06 1.60 9.49
N LEU A 263 12.60 1.59 10.72
CA LEU A 263 13.20 0.88 11.84
C LEU A 263 12.43 -0.41 12.08
N MET A 264 13.16 -1.49 12.34
CA MET A 264 12.60 -2.80 12.63
C MET A 264 13.29 -3.41 13.83
N VAL A 265 12.56 -4.19 14.61
CA VAL A 265 13.14 -4.98 15.70
C VAL A 265 12.46 -6.34 15.80
N LYS A 266 13.25 -7.36 16.05
CA LYS A 266 12.77 -8.68 16.47
C LYS A 266 12.75 -8.72 17.99
N THR A 267 11.57 -8.90 18.61
CA THR A 267 11.40 -9.00 20.07
C THR A 267 11.11 -10.43 20.54
N ALA A 268 10.72 -11.28 19.60
CA ALA A 268 10.46 -12.69 19.90
C ALA A 268 10.87 -13.56 18.70
N GLU A 269 11.34 -14.76 19.00
CA GLU A 269 11.75 -15.74 18.00
C GLU A 269 11.28 -17.13 18.38
N VAL A 270 10.70 -17.83 17.43
CA VAL A 270 10.39 -19.27 17.56
C VAL A 270 11.22 -19.97 16.49
N PRO A 271 12.31 -20.65 16.87
CA PRO A 271 13.15 -21.35 15.91
C PRO A 271 12.40 -22.51 15.25
N TYR A 272 12.87 -22.92 14.09
CA TYR A 272 12.37 -24.14 13.46
C TYR A 272 12.55 -25.33 14.40
N LYS A 273 11.49 -26.13 14.54
CA LYS A 273 11.55 -27.39 15.27
C LYS A 273 10.79 -28.46 14.48
N LYS A 274 11.52 -29.51 14.12
CA LYS A 274 10.88 -30.71 13.59
C LYS A 274 10.10 -31.39 14.73
N ARG A 275 8.81 -31.64 14.48
CA ARG A 275 7.99 -32.39 15.45
C ARG A 275 8.05 -33.89 15.16
N THR A 276 7.94 -34.66 16.23
CA THR A 276 7.69 -36.11 16.15
C THR A 276 6.19 -36.38 16.18
N PHE A 277 5.79 -37.62 15.89
CA PHE A 277 4.37 -38.00 15.94
C PHE A 277 3.77 -37.84 17.35
N GLU A 278 4.57 -38.03 18.39
CA GLU A 278 4.16 -37.95 19.80
C GLU A 278 4.02 -36.53 20.31
N GLU A 279 4.59 -35.53 19.64
CA GLU A 279 4.48 -34.09 19.93
C GLU A 279 3.30 -33.43 19.23
#